data_67ad73329b10d7a68e872261a4682aca
#
_entry.id   67ad73329b10d7a68e872261a4682aca
#
_cell.length_a   1.000
_cell.length_b   1.000
_cell.length_c   1.000
_cell.angle_alpha   90.00
_cell.angle_beta   90.00
_cell.angle_gamma   90.00
#
_symmetry.space_group_name_H-M   'P 1'
#
loop_
_entity.id
_entity.type
_entity.pdbx_description
1 polymer ?
#
loop_
_entity_poly.entity_id
_entity_poly.type
_entity_poly.pdbx_seq_one_letter_code
_entity_poly.pdbx_strand_id
1 'polypeptide(L)'
;YKAKPDEVKLIMIDPKVVELSVYNGIPHLFIPVVTDPKKAAGALNWAVNEMSNRYNTFAEYGVRNLEEFNRKIEKMKFPEGEQRPEKMCQIVIIVDELADLMMVAPGDVEDAICRLAQLARAAGIHLVIATQRPSVNVITGLIKANMPSRIAFAVTSGVDSRTILDMNGAE
;
A
#
# COMPACT_ATOMS: atom_id res chain seq x y z
N TYR A 1 5.00 15.81 -7.18
CA TYR A 1 5.35 16.92 -8.09
C TYR A 1 5.16 16.61 -9.58
N LYS A 2 5.20 15.34 -9.98
CA LYS A 2 5.13 14.96 -11.40
C LYS A 2 3.82 14.24 -11.76
N ALA A 3 3.24 13.49 -10.84
CA ALA A 3 2.02 12.74 -11.07
C ALA A 3 0.76 13.57 -10.73
N LYS A 4 -0.26 13.45 -11.55
CA LYS A 4 -1.56 14.09 -11.31
C LYS A 4 -2.44 13.26 -10.37
N PRO A 5 -3.47 13.86 -9.76
CA PRO A 5 -4.38 13.14 -8.86
C PRO A 5 -5.19 12.01 -9.50
N ASP A 6 -5.32 12.01 -10.82
CA ASP A 6 -5.96 10.95 -11.61
C ASP A 6 -4.98 9.82 -11.98
N GLU A 7 -3.69 10.08 -11.89
CA GLU A 7 -2.64 9.08 -12.14
C GLU A 7 -2.25 8.32 -10.88
N VAL A 8 -2.21 9.01 -9.72
CA VAL A 8 -1.79 8.44 -8.43
C VAL A 8 -2.71 8.90 -7.32
N LYS A 9 -3.21 7.96 -6.54
CA LYS A 9 -3.94 8.21 -5.29
C LYS A 9 -3.16 7.67 -4.10
N LEU A 10 -3.29 8.37 -2.98
CA LEU A 10 -2.62 8.06 -1.73
C LEU A 10 -3.65 7.64 -0.67
N ILE A 11 -3.33 6.57 0.06
CA ILE A 11 -3.99 6.24 1.33
C ILE A 11 -2.92 6.38 2.40
N MET A 12 -3.13 7.30 3.32
CA MET A 12 -2.18 7.57 4.41
C MET A 12 -2.78 7.12 5.74
N ILE A 13 -2.01 6.38 6.50
CA ILE A 13 -2.38 5.82 7.80
C ILE A 13 -1.41 6.35 8.85
N ASP A 14 -1.93 7.15 9.77
CA ASP A 14 -1.17 7.81 10.86
C ASP A 14 -1.92 7.63 12.18
N PRO A 15 -1.68 6.52 12.89
CA PRO A 15 -2.37 6.23 14.14
C PRO A 15 -2.08 7.23 15.27
N LYS A 16 -0.95 7.94 15.19
CA LYS A 16 -0.52 8.93 16.19
C LYS A 16 -1.02 10.34 15.93
N VAL A 17 -1.56 10.60 14.73
CA VAL A 17 -2.06 11.93 14.30
C VAL A 17 -0.97 13.02 14.37
N VAL A 18 0.26 12.67 14.05
CA VAL A 18 1.41 13.59 14.19
C VAL A 18 2.02 13.98 12.85
N GLU A 19 2.34 12.98 12.02
CA GLU A 19 3.23 13.18 10.87
C GLU A 19 2.47 13.44 9.57
N LEU A 20 1.38 12.70 9.30
CA LEU A 20 0.72 12.72 8.01
C LEU A 20 -0.54 13.59 7.95
N SER A 21 -1.06 14.04 9.07
CA SER A 21 -2.28 14.87 9.13
C SER A 21 -2.17 16.19 8.37
N VAL A 22 -0.96 16.71 8.19
CA VAL A 22 -0.67 17.92 7.40
C VAL A 22 -1.02 17.78 5.92
N TYR A 23 -1.15 16.54 5.43
CA TYR A 23 -1.51 16.26 4.04
C TYR A 23 -3.02 16.19 3.79
N ASN A 24 -3.85 16.32 4.85
CA ASN A 24 -5.30 16.39 4.63
C ASN A 24 -5.67 17.55 3.71
N GLY A 25 -6.53 17.25 2.74
CA GLY A 25 -6.98 18.23 1.75
C GLY A 25 -6.20 18.26 0.45
N ILE A 26 -5.07 17.53 0.31
CA ILE A 26 -4.43 17.41 -1.00
C ILE A 26 -5.28 16.55 -1.95
N PRO A 27 -5.34 16.87 -3.25
CA PRO A 27 -6.22 16.19 -4.20
C PRO A 27 -5.79 14.74 -4.50
N HIS A 28 -4.58 14.35 -4.12
CA HIS A 28 -4.07 12.98 -4.28
C HIS A 28 -4.60 12.01 -3.22
N LEU A 29 -5.12 12.49 -2.08
CA LEU A 29 -5.70 11.60 -1.10
C LEU A 29 -6.96 10.92 -1.64
N PHE A 30 -7.00 9.58 -1.54
CA PHE A 30 -8.17 8.79 -1.88
C PHE A 30 -9.26 8.93 -0.82
N ILE A 31 -8.84 8.97 0.44
CA ILE A 31 -9.66 9.23 1.63
C ILE A 31 -8.87 10.14 2.58
N PRO A 32 -9.52 10.85 3.52
CA PRO A 32 -8.80 11.56 4.58
C PRO A 32 -7.82 10.65 5.31
N VAL A 33 -6.75 11.22 5.86
CA VAL A 33 -5.73 10.45 6.61
C VAL A 33 -6.41 9.61 7.69
N VAL A 34 -6.14 8.30 7.67
CA VAL A 34 -6.73 7.33 8.58
C VAL A 34 -5.96 7.35 9.89
N THR A 35 -6.62 7.70 10.99
CA THR A 35 -6.01 7.83 12.31
C THR A 35 -6.42 6.76 13.31
N ASP A 36 -7.51 6.05 13.04
CA ASP A 36 -8.00 4.95 13.87
C ASP A 36 -7.40 3.62 13.40
N PRO A 37 -6.73 2.84 14.27
CA PRO A 37 -6.11 1.56 13.89
C PRO A 37 -7.10 0.51 13.35
N LYS A 38 -8.34 0.48 13.82
CA LYS A 38 -9.36 -0.44 13.31
C LYS A 38 -9.80 -0.05 11.90
N LYS A 39 -9.95 1.26 11.65
CA LYS A 39 -10.23 1.78 10.32
C LYS A 39 -9.04 1.56 9.37
N ALA A 40 -7.82 1.60 9.89
CA ALA A 40 -6.61 1.29 9.13
C ALA A 40 -6.59 -0.16 8.64
N ALA A 41 -6.94 -1.13 9.50
CA ALA A 41 -7.11 -2.53 9.09
C ALA A 41 -8.20 -2.66 8.01
N GLY A 42 -9.30 -1.93 8.16
CA GLY A 42 -10.36 -1.85 7.14
C GLY A 42 -9.87 -1.28 5.80
N ALA A 43 -9.03 -0.24 5.81
CA ALA A 43 -8.46 0.34 4.60
C ALA A 43 -7.50 -0.63 3.89
N LEU A 44 -6.68 -1.38 4.64
CA LEU A 44 -5.82 -2.43 4.06
C LEU A 44 -6.65 -3.57 3.44
N ASN A 45 -7.70 -4.02 4.11
CA ASN A 45 -8.61 -5.04 3.58
C ASN A 45 -9.39 -4.53 2.35
N TRP A 46 -9.77 -3.25 2.32
CA TRP A 46 -10.35 -2.64 1.14
C TRP A 46 -9.36 -2.69 -0.04
N ALA A 47 -8.09 -2.42 0.19
CA ALA A 47 -7.07 -2.48 -0.85
C ALA A 47 -6.86 -3.90 -1.40
N VAL A 48 -6.97 -4.93 -0.56
CA VAL A 48 -6.98 -6.34 -1.00
C VAL A 48 -8.18 -6.63 -1.91
N ASN A 49 -9.36 -6.14 -1.58
CA ASN A 49 -10.55 -6.29 -2.40
C ASN A 49 -10.42 -5.51 -3.72
N GLU A 50 -9.92 -4.29 -3.68
CA GLU A 50 -9.66 -3.47 -4.87
C GLU A 50 -8.65 -4.16 -5.80
N MET A 51 -7.59 -4.74 -5.25
CA MET A 51 -6.64 -5.56 -6.02
C MET A 51 -7.35 -6.71 -6.74
N SER A 52 -8.22 -7.44 -6.05
CA SER A 52 -8.98 -8.55 -6.63
C SER A 52 -9.93 -8.08 -7.73
N ASN A 53 -10.62 -6.97 -7.52
CA ASN A 53 -11.50 -6.36 -8.52
C ASN A 53 -10.73 -5.95 -9.78
N ARG A 54 -9.55 -5.37 -9.61
CA ARG A 54 -8.67 -5.01 -10.74
C ARG A 54 -8.24 -6.23 -11.54
N TYR A 55 -7.87 -7.32 -10.87
CA TYR A 55 -7.54 -8.58 -11.55
C TYR A 55 -8.71 -9.15 -12.33
N ASN A 56 -9.93 -9.10 -11.79
CA ASN A 56 -11.12 -9.53 -12.52
C ASN A 56 -11.32 -8.67 -13.78
N THR A 57 -11.19 -7.35 -13.66
CA THR A 57 -11.26 -6.45 -14.81
C THR A 57 -10.15 -6.74 -15.82
N PHE A 58 -8.91 -6.99 -15.38
CA PHE A 58 -7.82 -7.36 -16.29
C PHE A 58 -8.11 -8.63 -17.07
N ALA A 59 -8.72 -9.63 -16.42
CA ALA A 59 -9.14 -10.86 -17.07
C ALA A 59 -10.21 -10.62 -18.14
N GLU A 60 -11.23 -9.80 -17.85
CA GLU A 60 -12.28 -9.41 -18.79
C GLU A 60 -11.71 -8.71 -20.04
N TYR A 61 -10.71 -7.85 -19.83
CA TYR A 61 -10.06 -7.13 -20.93
C TYR A 61 -8.86 -7.87 -21.54
N GLY A 62 -8.53 -9.07 -21.07
CA GLY A 62 -7.41 -9.87 -21.59
C GLY A 62 -6.05 -9.18 -21.45
N VAL A 63 -5.84 -8.47 -20.33
CA VAL A 63 -4.58 -7.78 -19.98
C VAL A 63 -4.02 -8.32 -18.67
N ARG A 64 -2.76 -8.03 -18.36
CA ARG A 64 -2.05 -8.62 -17.21
C ARG A 64 -1.76 -7.65 -16.09
N ASN A 65 -1.82 -6.33 -16.36
CA ASN A 65 -1.44 -5.30 -15.42
C ASN A 65 -2.13 -3.97 -15.74
N LEU A 66 -1.98 -3.03 -14.80
CA LEU A 66 -2.57 -1.70 -14.87
C LEU A 66 -2.16 -0.91 -16.13
N GLU A 67 -0.89 -0.98 -16.51
CA GLU A 67 -0.39 -0.24 -17.66
C GLU A 67 -0.99 -0.74 -18.96
N GLU A 68 -1.05 -2.07 -19.12
CA GLU A 68 -1.69 -2.69 -20.30
C GLU A 68 -3.17 -2.36 -20.36
N PHE A 69 -3.87 -2.40 -19.21
CA PHE A 69 -5.28 -2.02 -19.13
C PHE A 69 -5.48 -0.57 -19.58
N ASN A 70 -4.78 0.38 -18.98
CA ASN A 70 -4.90 1.79 -19.30
C ASN A 70 -4.57 2.08 -20.77
N ARG A 71 -3.52 1.46 -21.30
CA ARG A 71 -3.13 1.57 -22.73
C ARG A 71 -4.20 0.99 -23.65
N LYS A 72 -4.82 -0.12 -23.26
CA LYS A 72 -5.89 -0.75 -24.04
C LYS A 72 -7.12 0.15 -24.09
N ILE A 73 -7.57 0.67 -22.95
CA ILE A 73 -8.71 1.59 -22.86
C ILE A 73 -8.50 2.86 -23.70
N GLU A 74 -7.27 3.40 -23.76
CA GLU A 74 -6.96 4.54 -24.62
C GLU A 74 -7.18 4.27 -26.11
N LYS A 75 -6.85 3.07 -26.55
CA LYS A 75 -6.85 2.68 -27.97
C LYS A 75 -8.17 2.09 -28.44
N MET A 76 -8.99 1.56 -27.52
CA MET A 76 -10.28 0.97 -27.88
C MET A 76 -11.26 2.05 -28.36
N LYS A 77 -11.97 1.71 -29.44
CA LYS A 77 -13.14 2.47 -29.89
C LYS A 77 -14.37 1.89 -29.21
N PHE A 78 -15.13 2.72 -28.57
CA PHE A 78 -16.41 2.35 -27.95
C PHE A 78 -17.55 2.81 -28.86
N PRO A 79 -18.59 2.00 -29.06
CA PRO A 79 -19.80 2.41 -29.81
C PRO A 79 -20.44 3.66 -29.18
N GLU A 80 -21.10 4.45 -30.01
CA GLU A 80 -21.89 5.59 -29.50
C GLU A 80 -22.97 5.08 -28.53
N GLY A 81 -22.97 5.65 -27.32
CA GLY A 81 -23.88 5.28 -26.23
C GLY A 81 -23.32 4.27 -25.21
N GLU A 82 -22.19 3.62 -25.48
CA GLU A 82 -21.50 2.82 -24.47
C GLU A 82 -20.57 3.70 -23.62
N GLN A 83 -20.65 3.48 -22.31
CA GLN A 83 -19.79 4.20 -21.36
C GLN A 83 -18.36 3.64 -21.43
N ARG A 84 -17.42 4.49 -21.81
CA ARG A 84 -15.99 4.14 -21.79
C ARG A 84 -15.53 3.91 -20.36
N PRO A 85 -14.86 2.78 -20.04
CA PRO A 85 -14.24 2.57 -18.74
C PRO A 85 -13.21 3.66 -18.47
N GLU A 86 -13.17 4.11 -17.23
CA GLU A 86 -12.16 5.06 -16.81
C GLU A 86 -10.80 4.36 -16.65
N LYS A 87 -9.72 5.12 -16.87
CA LYS A 87 -8.38 4.65 -16.53
C LYS A 87 -8.27 4.43 -15.03
N MET A 88 -7.56 3.40 -14.64
CA MET A 88 -7.26 3.16 -13.24
C MET A 88 -6.00 3.92 -12.83
N CYS A 89 -6.05 4.58 -11.68
CA CYS A 89 -4.88 5.20 -11.06
C CYS A 89 -4.02 4.17 -10.32
N GLN A 90 -2.75 4.49 -10.11
CA GLN A 90 -1.93 3.80 -9.13
C GLN A 90 -2.37 4.22 -7.71
N ILE A 91 -2.26 3.32 -6.75
CA ILE A 91 -2.55 3.57 -5.34
C ILE A 91 -1.28 3.33 -4.54
N VAL A 92 -0.87 4.30 -3.74
CA VAL A 92 0.24 4.14 -2.79
C VAL A 92 -0.33 4.24 -1.38
N ILE A 93 -0.12 3.18 -0.61
CA ILE A 93 -0.55 3.09 0.79
C ILE A 93 0.66 3.35 1.67
N ILE A 94 0.59 4.35 2.53
CA ILE A 94 1.67 4.74 3.43
C ILE A 94 1.20 4.51 4.87
N VAL A 95 1.93 3.68 5.60
CA VAL A 95 1.71 3.41 7.03
C VAL A 95 2.86 4.04 7.80
N ASP A 96 2.57 5.01 8.64
CA ASP A 96 3.57 5.74 9.44
C ASP A 96 4.12 4.92 10.60
N GLU A 97 3.25 4.18 11.30
CA GLU A 97 3.65 3.34 12.42
C GLU A 97 2.91 2.00 12.41
N LEU A 98 3.57 0.96 11.88
CA LEU A 98 3.00 -0.38 11.80
C LEU A 98 2.73 -0.99 13.20
N ALA A 99 3.58 -0.69 14.18
CA ALA A 99 3.45 -1.27 15.52
C ALA A 99 2.07 -0.97 16.14
N ASP A 100 1.52 0.20 15.92
CA ASP A 100 0.23 0.59 16.50
C ASP A 100 -0.94 -0.19 15.84
N LEU A 101 -0.82 -0.55 14.57
CA LEU A 101 -1.79 -1.42 13.91
C LEU A 101 -1.67 -2.87 14.40
N MET A 102 -0.45 -3.36 14.55
CA MET A 102 -0.17 -4.72 15.01
C MET A 102 -0.61 -4.95 16.47
N MET A 103 -0.69 -3.90 17.27
CA MET A 103 -1.22 -3.98 18.65
C MET A 103 -2.73 -4.18 18.68
N VAL A 104 -3.46 -3.75 17.67
CA VAL A 104 -4.93 -3.75 17.67
C VAL A 104 -5.51 -4.91 16.87
N ALA A 105 -4.95 -5.20 15.69
CA ALA A 105 -5.46 -6.24 14.80
C ALA A 105 -4.29 -6.94 14.05
N PRO A 106 -3.40 -7.64 14.78
CA PRO A 106 -2.17 -8.19 14.20
C PRO A 106 -2.44 -9.15 13.03
N GLY A 107 -3.40 -10.08 13.18
CA GLY A 107 -3.71 -11.06 12.13
C GLY A 107 -4.23 -10.41 10.86
N ASP A 108 -5.24 -9.56 10.97
CA ASP A 108 -5.86 -8.89 9.81
C ASP A 108 -4.87 -7.98 9.07
N VAL A 109 -4.04 -7.27 9.83
CA VAL A 109 -3.03 -6.35 9.27
C VAL A 109 -1.91 -7.13 8.57
N GLU A 110 -1.37 -8.16 9.21
CA GLU A 110 -0.32 -9.00 8.64
C GLU A 110 -0.79 -9.69 7.36
N ASP A 111 -1.97 -10.32 7.39
CA ASP A 111 -2.55 -11.00 6.22
C ASP A 111 -2.77 -10.04 5.06
N ALA A 112 -3.33 -8.86 5.30
CA ALA A 112 -3.56 -7.86 4.27
C ALA A 112 -2.24 -7.36 3.67
N ILE A 113 -1.24 -7.04 4.50
CA ILE A 113 0.09 -6.61 4.04
C ILE A 113 0.74 -7.71 3.19
N CYS A 114 0.74 -8.96 3.65
CA CYS A 114 1.34 -10.06 2.92
C CYS A 114 0.68 -10.28 1.55
N ARG A 115 -0.65 -10.26 1.48
CA ARG A 115 -1.39 -10.39 0.21
C ARG A 115 -1.08 -9.26 -0.76
N LEU A 116 -1.09 -8.01 -0.28
CA LEU A 116 -0.76 -6.85 -1.09
C LEU A 116 0.71 -6.91 -1.56
N ALA A 117 1.65 -7.22 -0.67
CA ALA A 117 3.06 -7.32 -1.03
C ALA A 117 3.33 -8.39 -2.09
N GLN A 118 2.62 -9.51 -2.05
CA GLN A 118 2.76 -10.61 -3.02
C GLN A 118 2.18 -10.28 -4.39
N LEU A 119 1.02 -9.64 -4.44
CA LEU A 119 0.18 -9.64 -5.64
C LEU A 119 -0.17 -8.24 -6.16
N ALA A 120 -0.06 -7.18 -5.36
CA ALA A 120 -0.64 -5.90 -5.71
C ALA A 120 0.14 -5.10 -6.76
N ARG A 121 1.40 -5.43 -7.03
CA ARG A 121 2.26 -4.69 -7.96
C ARG A 121 1.65 -4.56 -9.35
N ALA A 122 1.21 -5.66 -9.93
CA ALA A 122 0.59 -5.66 -11.27
C ALA A 122 -0.76 -4.93 -11.29
N ALA A 123 -1.46 -4.91 -10.15
CA ALA A 123 -2.69 -4.14 -9.97
C ALA A 123 -2.44 -2.64 -9.75
N GLY A 124 -1.19 -2.19 -9.68
CA GLY A 124 -0.83 -0.79 -9.44
C GLY A 124 -1.07 -0.32 -8.01
N ILE A 125 -0.95 -1.22 -7.02
CA ILE A 125 -1.07 -0.88 -5.60
C ILE A 125 0.27 -1.15 -4.92
N HIS A 126 0.78 -0.15 -4.20
CA HIS A 126 2.11 -0.15 -3.60
C HIS A 126 2.04 0.15 -2.11
N LEU A 127 2.93 -0.47 -1.33
CA LEU A 127 3.03 -0.27 0.11
C LEU A 127 4.33 0.43 0.48
N VAL A 128 4.22 1.42 1.36
CA VAL A 128 5.34 2.02 2.09
C VAL A 128 5.01 1.88 3.57
N ILE A 129 5.77 1.06 4.28
CA ILE A 129 5.49 0.75 5.68
C ILE A 129 6.65 1.20 6.53
N ALA A 130 6.36 2.02 7.52
CA ALA A 130 7.33 2.49 8.49
C ALA A 130 6.97 2.02 9.91
N THR A 131 7.97 1.93 10.75
CA THR A 131 7.81 1.71 12.19
C THR A 131 9.03 2.24 12.94
N GLN A 132 8.78 2.78 14.13
CA GLN A 132 9.81 3.18 15.10
C GLN A 132 10.13 2.03 16.07
N ARG A 133 9.42 0.89 15.96
CA ARG A 133 9.59 -0.27 16.87
C ARG A 133 10.04 -1.49 16.07
N PRO A 134 11.34 -1.65 15.82
CA PRO A 134 11.87 -2.75 15.03
C PRO A 134 11.92 -4.06 15.84
N SER A 135 10.78 -4.54 16.30
CA SER A 135 10.67 -5.83 17.00
C SER A 135 10.16 -6.93 16.08
N VAL A 136 10.47 -8.17 16.41
CA VAL A 136 10.03 -9.35 15.63
C VAL A 136 8.52 -9.54 15.60
N ASN A 137 7.80 -8.98 16.59
CA ASN A 137 6.33 -9.00 16.62
C ASN A 137 5.69 -7.94 15.72
N VAL A 138 6.45 -6.96 15.26
CA VAL A 138 6.01 -5.90 14.36
C VAL A 138 6.50 -6.19 12.94
N ILE A 139 7.81 -6.41 12.79
CA ILE A 139 8.43 -6.80 11.53
C ILE A 139 8.54 -8.33 11.54
N THR A 140 7.43 -8.99 11.27
CA THR A 140 7.35 -10.46 11.34
C THR A 140 8.10 -11.13 10.20
N GLY A 141 8.38 -12.40 10.36
CA GLY A 141 9.01 -13.21 9.31
C GLY A 141 8.17 -13.26 8.03
N LEU A 142 6.84 -13.25 8.14
CA LEU A 142 5.93 -13.23 6.97
C LEU A 142 6.01 -11.90 6.23
N ILE A 143 5.99 -10.78 6.93
CA ILE A 143 6.16 -9.45 6.33
C ILE A 143 7.53 -9.37 5.64
N LYS A 144 8.60 -9.79 6.32
CA LYS A 144 9.96 -9.78 5.76
C LYS A 144 10.12 -10.64 4.50
N ALA A 145 9.46 -11.79 4.47
CA ALA A 145 9.49 -12.69 3.31
C ALA A 145 8.84 -12.07 2.07
N ASN A 146 7.87 -11.18 2.26
CA ASN A 146 7.08 -10.58 1.18
C ASN A 146 7.48 -9.14 0.83
N MET A 147 8.25 -8.48 1.71
CA MET A 147 8.77 -7.13 1.51
C MET A 147 10.30 -7.14 1.51
N PRO A 148 10.94 -7.44 0.39
CA PRO A 148 12.39 -7.58 0.32
C PRO A 148 13.15 -6.25 0.34
N SER A 149 12.52 -5.15 -0.09
CA SER A 149 13.12 -3.82 -0.08
C SER A 149 12.99 -3.20 1.30
N ARG A 150 14.11 -2.98 1.98
CA ARG A 150 14.14 -2.47 3.35
C ARG A 150 15.15 -1.34 3.50
N ILE A 151 14.78 -0.39 4.34
CA ILE A 151 15.64 0.73 4.72
C ILE A 151 15.64 0.81 6.24
N ALA A 152 16.81 0.86 6.85
CA ALA A 152 16.98 1.17 8.26
C ALA A 152 17.69 2.51 8.40
N PHE A 153 17.14 3.38 9.23
CA PHE A 153 17.90 4.50 9.80
C PHE A 153 18.74 3.97 10.96
N ALA A 154 19.56 4.84 11.58
CA ALA A 154 20.37 4.46 12.71
C ALA A 154 19.51 3.90 13.86
N VAL A 155 19.92 2.75 14.37
CA VAL A 155 19.28 2.06 15.51
C VAL A 155 20.28 1.92 16.65
N THR A 156 19.79 1.64 17.86
CA THR A 156 20.63 1.59 19.07
C THR A 156 21.27 0.22 19.31
N SER A 157 20.87 -0.81 18.59
CA SER A 157 21.39 -2.16 18.81
C SER A 157 21.54 -2.97 17.52
N GLY A 158 22.51 -3.87 17.49
CA GLY A 158 22.67 -4.84 16.40
C GLY A 158 21.50 -5.83 16.31
N VAL A 159 20.70 -5.99 17.37
CA VAL A 159 19.48 -6.80 17.32
C VAL A 159 18.42 -6.12 16.45
N ASP A 160 18.26 -4.80 16.62
CA ASP A 160 17.33 -4.01 15.82
C ASP A 160 17.75 -3.99 14.35
N SER A 161 19.05 -3.80 14.09
CA SER A 161 19.60 -3.88 12.73
C SER A 161 19.26 -5.22 12.06
N ARG A 162 19.50 -6.33 12.74
CA ARG A 162 19.17 -7.67 12.24
C ARG A 162 17.68 -7.90 12.08
N THR A 163 16.85 -7.32 12.94
CA THR A 163 15.39 -7.40 12.81
C THR A 163 14.92 -6.76 11.52
N ILE A 164 15.48 -5.61 11.14
CA ILE A 164 15.09 -4.88 9.92
C ILE A 164 15.80 -5.47 8.68
N LEU A 165 17.13 -5.57 8.71
CA LEU A 165 17.98 -5.82 7.56
C LEU A 165 18.45 -7.27 7.40
N ASP A 166 18.20 -8.13 8.39
CA ASP A 166 18.79 -9.47 8.53
C ASP A 166 20.33 -9.46 8.66
N MET A 167 20.92 -8.29 8.92
CA MET A 167 22.35 -8.07 9.06
C MET A 167 22.66 -6.91 10.02
N ASN A 168 23.88 -6.83 10.50
CA ASN A 168 24.39 -5.67 11.23
C ASN A 168 24.70 -4.52 10.25
N GLY A 169 24.84 -3.30 10.78
CA GLY A 169 25.31 -2.13 10.04
C GLY A 169 24.37 -0.91 10.08
N ALA A 170 23.26 -1.00 10.81
CA ALA A 170 22.40 0.16 11.09
C ALA A 170 22.58 0.73 12.51
N GLU A 171 23.33 0.08 13.40
CA GLU A 171 23.70 0.53 14.74
C GLU A 171 24.80 1.57 14.78
#